data_924b2d727df7605759d03f9d44764e93
#
_entry.id   924b2d727df7605759d03f9d44764e93
#
_cell.length_a   1.000
_cell.length_b   1.000
_cell.length_c   1.000
_cell.angle_alpha   90.00
_cell.angle_beta   90.00
_cell.angle_gamma   90.00
#
_symmetry.space_group_name_H-M   'P 1'
#
loop_
_entity.id
_entity.type
_entity.pdbx_description
1 polymer ?
#
loop_
_entity_poly.entity_id
_entity_poly.type
_entity_poly.pdbx_seq_one_letter_code
_entity_poly.pdbx_strand_id
1 'polypeptide(L)'
;MTSSSVPALELRGIDMHYGYVRALDQIDIEVRQGEVLGLLGDNGAGKSTLLKVMSGAHQPTSGEIRVHGAASTFNSPADSTHAGIQMVYQDLALVDAQDIATNLSLGREILRKGPLGWLGFVDHKAQRRRSTDELEKLGVRTAAMTRPVEMLSGGQRQVVALARGATRVNGENSGILLLDEPTAALGYEQTQQVQSLIRRLADQGVACILVTHNLPLAMAVCDRIAVLNRGRKVADVPVADTDNDQLVGWITGARPSMFA
;
A
#
# COMPACT_ATOMS: atom_id res chain seq x y z
N MET A 1 22.04 20.59 -1.90
CA MET A 1 21.15 20.89 -3.03
C MET A 1 20.27 19.67 -3.21
N THR A 2 19.09 19.66 -2.60
CA THR A 2 18.11 18.57 -2.72
C THR A 2 17.54 18.64 -4.13
N SER A 3 17.93 17.69 -4.97
CA SER A 3 17.27 17.43 -6.25
C SER A 3 15.78 17.23 -5.94
N SER A 4 14.95 18.17 -6.42
CA SER A 4 13.49 18.07 -6.36
C SER A 4 13.06 16.95 -7.31
N SER A 5 13.19 15.69 -6.87
CA SER A 5 12.66 14.56 -7.61
C SER A 5 11.13 14.65 -7.59
N VAL A 6 10.53 14.48 -8.77
CA VAL A 6 9.06 14.44 -8.93
C VAL A 6 8.49 13.36 -7.98
N PRO A 7 7.47 13.68 -7.14
CA PRO A 7 6.83 12.68 -6.28
C PRO A 7 6.26 11.50 -7.09
N ALA A 8 6.29 10.30 -6.51
CA ALA A 8 5.63 9.13 -7.08
C ALA A 8 4.10 9.30 -7.08
N LEU A 9 3.57 9.78 -5.95
CA LEU A 9 2.17 10.16 -5.80
C LEU A 9 2.09 11.52 -5.11
N GLU A 10 1.21 12.38 -5.61
CA GLU A 10 0.92 13.67 -5.01
C GLU A 10 -0.60 13.91 -5.03
N LEU A 11 -1.10 14.35 -3.91
CA LEU A 11 -2.48 14.76 -3.69
C LEU A 11 -2.46 16.25 -3.36
N ARG A 12 -3.26 17.04 -4.07
CA ARG A 12 -3.35 18.49 -3.87
C ARG A 12 -4.77 18.90 -3.58
N GLY A 13 -5.00 19.50 -2.42
CA GLY A 13 -6.27 20.05 -2.01
C GLY A 13 -7.43 19.05 -2.08
N ILE A 14 -7.21 17.80 -1.69
CA ILE A 14 -8.22 16.76 -1.77
C ILE A 14 -9.33 16.99 -0.76
N ASP A 15 -10.52 17.18 -1.27
CA ASP A 15 -11.76 17.18 -0.49
C ASP A 15 -12.60 15.93 -0.77
N MET A 16 -13.27 15.42 0.26
CA MET A 16 -14.22 14.32 0.11
C MET A 16 -15.44 14.53 0.99
N HIS A 17 -16.60 14.55 0.38
CA HIS A 17 -17.89 14.72 1.04
C HIS A 17 -18.75 13.46 0.87
N TYR A 18 -19.36 13.01 1.96
CA TYR A 18 -20.43 12.01 1.98
C TYR A 18 -21.72 12.70 2.47
N GLY A 19 -22.54 13.20 1.55
CA GLY A 19 -23.66 14.04 1.91
C GLY A 19 -23.19 15.31 2.64
N TYR A 20 -23.61 15.46 3.90
CA TYR A 20 -23.21 16.60 4.73
C TYR A 20 -21.90 16.39 5.52
N VAL A 21 -21.34 15.19 5.48
CA VAL A 21 -20.11 14.87 6.22
C VAL A 21 -18.90 15.15 5.34
N ARG A 22 -18.05 16.09 5.74
CA ARG A 22 -16.74 16.34 5.12
C ARG A 22 -15.72 15.35 5.71
N ALA A 23 -15.43 14.30 4.96
CA ALA A 23 -14.54 13.24 5.40
C ALA A 23 -13.06 13.56 5.17
N LEU A 24 -12.75 14.37 4.14
CA LEU A 24 -11.42 14.96 3.90
C LEU A 24 -11.60 16.44 3.61
N ASP A 25 -10.69 17.25 4.14
CA ASP A 25 -10.70 18.70 4.09
C ASP A 25 -9.32 19.21 3.67
N GLN A 26 -9.17 19.58 2.39
CA GLN A 26 -7.97 20.17 1.77
C GLN A 26 -6.71 19.37 2.09
N ILE A 27 -6.70 18.08 1.77
CA ILE A 27 -5.55 17.22 2.04
C ILE A 27 -4.49 17.38 0.95
N ASP A 28 -3.29 17.79 1.38
CA ASP A 28 -2.06 17.80 0.58
C ASP A 28 -1.11 16.73 1.11
N ILE A 29 -0.79 15.73 0.31
CA ILE A 29 0.14 14.64 0.66
C ILE A 29 0.98 14.30 -0.57
N GLU A 30 2.27 14.10 -0.37
CA GLU A 30 3.16 13.54 -1.38
C GLU A 30 3.92 12.34 -0.82
N VAL A 31 4.30 11.41 -1.69
CA VAL A 31 5.25 10.34 -1.38
C VAL A 31 6.23 10.20 -2.54
N ARG A 32 7.51 10.01 -2.21
CA ARG A 32 8.59 9.90 -3.18
C ARG A 32 8.92 8.44 -3.47
N GLN A 33 9.63 8.22 -4.57
CA GLN A 33 10.17 6.90 -4.87
C GLN A 33 11.12 6.44 -3.77
N GLY A 34 10.93 5.18 -3.31
CA GLY A 34 11.74 4.61 -2.24
C GLY A 34 11.41 5.13 -0.83
N GLU A 35 10.38 5.95 -0.68
CA GLU A 35 9.91 6.46 0.60
C GLU A 35 8.82 5.57 1.19
N VAL A 36 8.84 5.36 2.51
CA VAL A 36 7.72 4.83 3.29
C VAL A 36 7.08 5.96 4.06
N LEU A 37 5.91 6.40 3.62
CA LEU A 37 5.09 7.40 4.30
C LEU A 37 4.10 6.71 5.24
N GLY A 38 4.20 6.95 6.55
CA GLY A 38 3.20 6.55 7.53
C GLY A 38 2.00 7.50 7.50
N LEU A 39 0.79 6.95 7.42
CA LEU A 39 -0.46 7.72 7.54
C LEU A 39 -1.15 7.32 8.84
N LEU A 40 -1.01 8.15 9.85
CA LEU A 40 -1.53 7.92 11.19
C LEU A 40 -2.77 8.77 11.47
N GLY A 41 -3.51 8.41 12.50
CA GLY A 41 -4.70 9.14 12.96
C GLY A 41 -5.64 8.22 13.71
N ASP A 42 -6.58 8.78 14.44
CA ASP A 42 -7.60 8.02 15.16
C ASP A 42 -8.65 7.40 14.23
N ASN A 43 -9.53 6.59 14.77
CA ASN A 43 -10.69 6.07 14.05
C ASN A 43 -11.58 7.24 13.61
N GLY A 44 -11.98 7.21 12.33
CA GLY A 44 -12.75 8.33 11.75
C GLY A 44 -11.91 9.54 11.32
N ALA A 45 -10.59 9.53 11.46
CA ALA A 45 -9.72 10.63 11.04
C ALA A 45 -9.66 10.87 9.51
N GLY A 46 -10.19 9.94 8.69
CA GLY A 46 -10.20 10.05 7.23
C GLY A 46 -9.21 9.13 6.50
N LYS A 47 -8.40 8.33 7.21
CA LYS A 47 -7.35 7.47 6.62
C LYS A 47 -7.87 6.53 5.54
N SER A 48 -8.91 5.73 5.84
CA SER A 48 -9.49 4.78 4.88
C SER A 48 -10.21 5.50 3.73
N THR A 49 -10.74 6.70 3.95
CA THR A 49 -11.30 7.53 2.88
C THR A 49 -10.20 7.99 1.94
N LEU A 50 -9.08 8.44 2.48
CA LEU A 50 -7.93 8.86 1.68
C LEU A 50 -7.32 7.69 0.87
N LEU A 51 -7.21 6.49 1.48
CA LEU A 51 -6.81 5.28 0.75
C LEU A 51 -7.77 4.95 -0.40
N LYS A 52 -9.09 5.08 -0.20
CA LYS A 52 -10.09 4.86 -1.25
C LYS A 52 -9.95 5.87 -2.38
N VAL A 53 -9.60 7.12 -2.10
CA VAL A 53 -9.31 8.13 -3.11
C VAL A 53 -8.05 7.76 -3.89
N MET A 54 -6.95 7.44 -3.21
CA MET A 54 -5.69 7.04 -3.85
C MET A 54 -5.81 5.76 -4.68
N SER A 55 -6.62 4.80 -4.23
CA SER A 55 -6.85 3.54 -4.93
C SER A 55 -7.90 3.62 -6.06
N GLY A 56 -8.50 4.79 -6.29
CA GLY A 56 -9.55 4.97 -7.30
C GLY A 56 -10.90 4.33 -6.96
N ALA A 57 -11.08 3.85 -5.72
CA ALA A 57 -12.36 3.31 -5.25
C ALA A 57 -13.41 4.42 -5.05
N HIS A 58 -12.96 5.65 -4.78
CA HIS A 58 -13.80 6.84 -4.71
C HIS A 58 -13.12 8.01 -5.44
N GLN A 59 -13.92 8.77 -6.18
CA GLN A 59 -13.46 10.05 -6.73
C GLN A 59 -13.52 11.12 -5.64
N PRO A 60 -12.50 11.97 -5.50
CA PRO A 60 -12.57 13.11 -4.60
C PRO A 60 -13.64 14.10 -5.08
N THR A 61 -14.23 14.84 -4.16
CA THR A 61 -15.21 15.91 -4.49
C THR A 61 -14.51 17.07 -5.19
N SER A 62 -13.26 17.38 -4.79
CA SER A 62 -12.38 18.35 -5.43
C SER A 62 -10.91 18.02 -5.12
N GLY A 63 -10.00 18.71 -5.80
CA GLY A 63 -8.56 18.50 -5.71
C GLY A 63 -8.00 17.74 -6.89
N GLU A 64 -6.70 17.50 -6.87
CA GLU A 64 -5.95 16.87 -7.96
C GLU A 64 -5.08 15.72 -7.43
N ILE A 65 -5.06 14.62 -8.17
CA ILE A 65 -4.15 13.49 -7.95
C ILE A 65 -3.11 13.51 -9.07
N ARG A 66 -1.84 13.40 -8.73
CA ARG A 66 -0.75 13.26 -9.69
C ARG A 66 0.04 12.00 -9.41
N VAL A 67 0.32 11.24 -10.46
CA VAL A 67 1.19 10.06 -10.43
C VAL A 67 2.40 10.35 -11.30
N HIS A 68 3.59 10.28 -10.72
CA HIS A 68 4.86 10.64 -11.38
C HIS A 68 4.81 12.04 -12.05
N GLY A 69 4.14 12.99 -11.39
CA GLY A 69 3.97 14.36 -11.86
C GLY A 69 2.87 14.56 -12.91
N ALA A 70 2.29 13.50 -13.47
CA ALA A 70 1.18 13.58 -14.44
C ALA A 70 -0.16 13.62 -13.69
N ALA A 71 -1.03 14.58 -14.05
CA ALA A 71 -2.40 14.63 -13.53
C ALA A 71 -3.15 13.34 -13.91
N SER A 72 -3.82 12.75 -12.94
CA SER A 72 -4.48 11.46 -13.07
C SER A 72 -5.89 11.53 -12.49
N THR A 73 -6.86 10.97 -13.21
CA THR A 73 -8.24 10.83 -12.73
C THR A 73 -8.61 9.36 -12.73
N PHE A 74 -9.04 8.84 -11.59
CA PHE A 74 -9.43 7.45 -11.45
C PHE A 74 -10.94 7.34 -11.36
N ASN A 75 -11.55 6.62 -12.32
CA ASN A 75 -12.97 6.30 -12.31
C ASN A 75 -13.23 4.91 -11.68
N SER A 76 -12.17 4.13 -11.51
CA SER A 76 -12.21 2.79 -10.94
C SER A 76 -10.86 2.39 -10.33
N PRO A 77 -10.83 1.36 -9.47
CA PRO A 77 -9.56 0.77 -9.00
C PRO A 77 -8.67 0.21 -10.12
N ALA A 78 -9.24 -0.14 -11.27
CA ALA A 78 -8.47 -0.57 -12.42
C ALA A 78 -7.62 0.57 -12.99
N ASP A 79 -8.12 1.80 -13.00
CA ASP A 79 -7.40 2.97 -13.50
C ASP A 79 -6.17 3.28 -12.64
N SER A 80 -6.33 3.23 -11.31
CA SER A 80 -5.21 3.43 -10.37
C SER A 80 -4.18 2.30 -10.50
N THR A 81 -4.64 1.05 -10.71
CA THR A 81 -3.77 -0.10 -10.98
C THR A 81 -2.96 0.10 -12.26
N HIS A 82 -3.57 0.58 -13.35
CA HIS A 82 -2.88 0.90 -14.59
C HIS A 82 -1.88 2.06 -14.43
N ALA A 83 -2.16 2.99 -13.52
CA ALA A 83 -1.24 4.06 -13.16
C ALA A 83 -0.08 3.60 -12.24
N GLY A 84 -0.02 2.31 -11.88
CA GLY A 84 1.04 1.74 -11.05
C GLY A 84 0.76 1.77 -9.55
N ILE A 85 -0.47 2.06 -9.13
CA ILE A 85 -0.87 2.02 -7.72
C ILE A 85 -1.50 0.67 -7.39
N GLN A 86 -0.97 -0.01 -6.39
CA GLN A 86 -1.52 -1.26 -5.87
C GLN A 86 -1.93 -1.10 -4.42
N MET A 87 -3.05 -1.69 -4.04
CA MET A 87 -3.53 -1.68 -2.66
C MET A 87 -3.51 -3.08 -2.07
N VAL A 88 -2.96 -3.18 -0.87
CA VAL A 88 -3.09 -4.35 0.01
C VAL A 88 -4.08 -3.99 1.08
N TYR A 89 -5.24 -4.63 1.02
CA TYR A 89 -6.35 -4.40 1.93
C TYR A 89 -6.12 -5.12 3.27
N GLN A 90 -6.75 -4.63 4.31
CA GLN A 90 -6.81 -5.31 5.61
C GLN A 90 -7.45 -6.71 5.49
N ASP A 91 -8.51 -6.84 4.70
CA ASP A 91 -9.03 -8.14 4.25
C ASP A 91 -8.22 -8.56 3.01
N LEU A 92 -7.26 -9.43 3.19
CA LEU A 92 -6.16 -9.79 2.28
C LEU A 92 -6.57 -10.06 0.83
N ALA A 93 -7.87 -10.22 0.58
CA ALA A 93 -8.47 -10.54 -0.72
C ALA A 93 -7.77 -11.74 -1.42
N LEU A 94 -7.35 -12.73 -0.64
CA LEU A 94 -6.80 -13.99 -1.13
C LEU A 94 -7.92 -14.99 -1.39
N VAL A 95 -7.72 -15.85 -2.39
CA VAL A 95 -8.63 -16.98 -2.68
C VAL A 95 -8.15 -18.17 -1.87
N ASP A 96 -8.82 -18.47 -0.76
CA ASP A 96 -8.42 -19.47 0.23
C ASP A 96 -8.23 -20.88 -0.36
N ALA A 97 -9.14 -21.30 -1.24
CA ALA A 97 -9.13 -22.63 -1.88
C ALA A 97 -8.02 -22.77 -2.95
N GLN A 98 -7.35 -21.67 -3.34
CA GLN A 98 -6.30 -21.69 -4.35
C GLN A 98 -4.91 -21.72 -3.71
N ASP A 99 -3.94 -22.26 -4.47
CA ASP A 99 -2.55 -22.29 -4.03
C ASP A 99 -1.87 -20.90 -4.07
N ILE A 100 -0.69 -20.80 -3.45
CA ILE A 100 0.09 -19.57 -3.37
C ILE A 100 0.40 -19.05 -4.77
N ALA A 101 0.85 -19.90 -5.70
CA ALA A 101 1.23 -19.49 -7.04
C ALA A 101 0.04 -18.90 -7.83
N THR A 102 -1.13 -19.49 -7.69
CA THR A 102 -2.37 -19.00 -8.30
C THR A 102 -2.77 -17.64 -7.71
N ASN A 103 -2.73 -17.48 -6.38
CA ASN A 103 -3.03 -16.19 -5.74
C ASN A 103 -2.08 -15.08 -6.19
N LEU A 104 -0.79 -15.34 -6.33
CA LEU A 104 0.19 -14.36 -6.81
C LEU A 104 -0.05 -13.95 -8.27
N SER A 105 -0.51 -14.90 -9.10
CA SER A 105 -0.69 -14.70 -10.54
C SER A 105 -2.12 -14.31 -10.94
N LEU A 106 -3.04 -14.17 -9.98
CA LEU A 106 -4.45 -13.87 -10.25
C LEU A 106 -4.59 -12.58 -11.10
N GLY A 107 -5.27 -12.69 -12.26
CA GLY A 107 -5.39 -11.60 -13.25
C GLY A 107 -4.14 -11.35 -14.09
N ARG A 108 -3.09 -12.20 -13.96
CA ARG A 108 -1.84 -12.16 -14.73
C ARG A 108 -1.38 -13.56 -15.10
N GLU A 109 -2.33 -14.46 -15.34
CA GLU A 109 -2.11 -15.87 -15.61
C GLU A 109 -1.24 -16.05 -16.85
N ILE A 110 -0.32 -17.01 -16.80
CA ILE A 110 0.49 -17.40 -17.95
C ILE A 110 -0.29 -18.47 -18.72
N LEU A 111 -0.71 -18.12 -19.93
CA LEU A 111 -1.42 -19.06 -20.80
C LEU A 111 -0.43 -19.99 -21.51
N ARG A 112 -0.88 -21.22 -21.81
CA ARG A 112 -0.12 -22.18 -22.63
C ARG A 112 0.15 -21.60 -24.01
N LYS A 113 1.26 -22.02 -24.64
CA LYS A 113 1.56 -21.65 -26.02
C LYS A 113 0.66 -22.43 -27.01
N GLY A 114 0.39 -21.80 -28.15
CA GLY A 114 -0.37 -22.41 -29.25
C GLY A 114 -1.89 -22.44 -29.01
N PRO A 115 -2.63 -23.38 -29.66
CA PRO A 115 -4.09 -23.40 -29.65
C PRO A 115 -4.72 -23.50 -28.24
N LEU A 116 -4.04 -24.19 -27.33
CA LEU A 116 -4.51 -24.31 -25.94
C LEU A 116 -4.47 -22.97 -25.18
N GLY A 117 -3.47 -22.11 -25.46
CA GLY A 117 -3.42 -20.79 -24.88
C GLY A 117 -4.51 -19.87 -25.44
N TRP A 118 -4.83 -19.99 -26.71
CA TRP A 118 -5.93 -19.25 -27.34
C TRP A 118 -7.29 -19.66 -26.75
N LEU A 119 -7.42 -20.91 -26.29
CA LEU A 119 -8.60 -21.39 -25.55
C LEU A 119 -8.59 -21.04 -24.05
N GLY A 120 -7.61 -20.25 -23.58
CA GLY A 120 -7.52 -19.80 -22.18
C GLY A 120 -6.89 -20.80 -21.18
N PHE A 121 -6.25 -21.88 -21.66
CA PHE A 121 -5.61 -22.85 -20.75
C PHE A 121 -4.35 -22.27 -20.12
N VAL A 122 -4.29 -22.28 -18.78
CA VAL A 122 -3.18 -21.79 -17.97
C VAL A 122 -1.99 -22.76 -17.99
N ASP A 123 -0.78 -22.21 -18.07
CA ASP A 123 0.47 -22.94 -17.85
C ASP A 123 0.87 -22.88 -16.37
N HIS A 124 0.32 -23.77 -15.56
CA HIS A 124 0.60 -23.83 -14.13
C HIS A 124 2.09 -24.03 -13.81
N LYS A 125 2.86 -24.71 -14.67
CA LYS A 125 4.29 -24.92 -14.43
C LYS A 125 5.08 -23.61 -14.61
N ALA A 126 4.82 -22.89 -15.69
CA ALA A 126 5.43 -21.59 -15.94
C ALA A 126 5.02 -20.57 -14.86
N GLN A 127 3.74 -20.58 -14.47
CA GLN A 127 3.19 -19.72 -13.42
C GLN A 127 3.88 -19.94 -12.06
N ARG A 128 4.03 -21.20 -11.63
CA ARG A 128 4.73 -21.52 -10.37
C ARG A 128 6.18 -21.08 -10.40
N ARG A 129 6.89 -21.32 -11.51
CA ARG A 129 8.28 -20.90 -11.67
C ARG A 129 8.40 -19.38 -11.53
N ARG A 130 7.57 -18.64 -12.26
CA ARG A 130 7.55 -17.18 -12.17
C ARG A 130 7.27 -16.69 -10.76
N SER A 131 6.24 -17.24 -10.09
CA SER A 131 5.89 -16.86 -8.72
C SER A 131 7.01 -17.16 -7.73
N THR A 132 7.75 -18.27 -7.92
CA THR A 132 8.92 -18.60 -7.09
C THR A 132 10.03 -17.56 -7.30
N ASP A 133 10.38 -17.26 -8.56
CA ASP A 133 11.41 -16.26 -8.90
C ASP A 133 11.05 -14.86 -8.36
N GLU A 134 9.78 -14.47 -8.42
CA GLU A 134 9.28 -13.20 -7.90
C GLU A 134 9.41 -13.14 -6.36
N LEU A 135 9.05 -14.20 -5.63
CA LEU A 135 9.19 -14.25 -4.18
C LEU A 135 10.65 -14.29 -3.72
N GLU A 136 11.52 -15.00 -4.44
CA GLU A 136 12.95 -15.02 -4.16
C GLU A 136 13.57 -13.63 -4.29
N LYS A 137 13.20 -12.88 -5.34
CA LYS A 137 13.63 -11.48 -5.51
C LYS A 137 13.19 -10.57 -4.36
N LEU A 138 12.01 -10.83 -3.80
CA LEU A 138 11.51 -10.13 -2.62
C LEU A 138 12.13 -10.63 -1.31
N GLY A 139 12.96 -11.70 -1.37
CA GLY A 139 13.54 -12.35 -0.19
C GLY A 139 12.46 -12.97 0.72
N VAL A 140 11.32 -13.34 0.13
CA VAL A 140 10.21 -13.97 0.85
C VAL A 140 10.34 -15.48 0.77
N ARG A 141 10.50 -16.11 1.93
CA ARG A 141 10.45 -17.57 2.04
C ARG A 141 9.03 -17.98 2.38
N THR A 142 8.42 -18.79 1.53
CA THR A 142 7.07 -19.33 1.76
C THR A 142 7.10 -20.85 1.87
N ALA A 143 5.96 -21.40 2.29
CA ALA A 143 5.65 -22.83 2.12
C ALA A 143 5.69 -23.23 0.63
N ALA A 144 5.52 -24.54 0.34
CA ALA A 144 5.46 -25.01 -1.04
C ALA A 144 4.40 -24.23 -1.84
N MET A 145 4.77 -23.75 -3.04
CA MET A 145 3.93 -22.92 -3.93
C MET A 145 2.56 -23.54 -4.26
N THR A 146 2.45 -24.86 -4.14
CA THR A 146 1.23 -25.63 -4.37
C THR A 146 0.34 -25.74 -3.13
N ARG A 147 0.75 -25.16 -2.00
CA ARG A 147 -0.04 -25.23 -0.77
C ARG A 147 -1.24 -24.28 -0.85
N PRO A 148 -2.47 -24.75 -0.59
CA PRO A 148 -3.64 -23.89 -0.50
C PRO A 148 -3.47 -22.81 0.57
N VAL A 149 -3.96 -21.60 0.28
CA VAL A 149 -3.82 -20.46 1.19
C VAL A 149 -4.56 -20.67 2.50
N GLU A 150 -5.66 -21.40 2.52
CA GLU A 150 -6.38 -21.78 3.74
C GLU A 150 -5.54 -22.55 4.76
N MET A 151 -4.49 -23.25 4.30
CA MET A 151 -3.55 -24.01 5.17
C MET A 151 -2.42 -23.12 5.71
N LEU A 152 -2.39 -21.84 5.39
CA LEU A 152 -1.38 -20.91 5.87
C LEU A 152 -1.81 -20.28 7.19
N SER A 153 -0.84 -19.95 8.06
CA SER A 153 -1.09 -19.11 9.21
C SER A 153 -1.49 -17.68 8.76
N GLY A 154 -2.16 -16.91 9.64
CA GLY A 154 -2.53 -15.52 9.34
C GLY A 154 -1.33 -14.68 8.87
N GLY A 155 -0.18 -14.80 9.53
CA GLY A 155 1.03 -14.10 9.12
C GLY A 155 1.57 -14.53 7.75
N GLN A 156 1.50 -15.83 7.44
CA GLN A 156 1.90 -16.31 6.11
C GLN A 156 0.95 -15.80 5.01
N ARG A 157 -0.36 -15.75 5.28
CA ARG A 157 -1.35 -15.15 4.38
C ARG A 157 -1.03 -13.66 4.13
N GLN A 158 -0.69 -12.92 5.18
CA GLN A 158 -0.33 -11.50 5.08
C GLN A 158 0.89 -11.30 4.19
N VAL A 159 1.95 -12.10 4.38
CA VAL A 159 3.15 -12.05 3.55
C VAL A 159 2.83 -12.38 2.08
N VAL A 160 1.96 -13.34 1.80
CA VAL A 160 1.52 -13.66 0.43
C VAL A 160 0.72 -12.50 -0.18
N ALA A 161 -0.19 -11.87 0.58
CA ALA A 161 -0.97 -10.73 0.09
C ALA A 161 -0.06 -9.53 -0.22
N LEU A 162 0.89 -9.24 0.67
CA LEU A 162 1.87 -8.18 0.47
C LEU A 162 2.77 -8.46 -0.74
N ALA A 163 3.28 -9.69 -0.86
CA ALA A 163 4.07 -10.11 -2.01
C ALA A 163 3.29 -10.00 -3.33
N ARG A 164 1.99 -10.37 -3.34
CA ARG A 164 1.12 -10.19 -4.50
C ARG A 164 1.01 -8.72 -4.93
N GLY A 165 0.83 -7.80 -3.98
CA GLY A 165 0.86 -6.36 -4.25
C GLY A 165 2.21 -5.92 -4.80
N ALA A 166 3.29 -6.34 -4.14
CA ALA A 166 4.66 -6.01 -4.50
C ALA A 166 5.05 -6.49 -5.92
N THR A 167 4.68 -7.71 -6.31
CA THR A 167 4.98 -8.23 -7.65
C THR A 167 4.27 -7.49 -8.77
N ARG A 168 3.22 -6.75 -8.45
CA ARG A 168 2.48 -5.92 -9.40
C ARG A 168 3.06 -4.53 -9.58
N VAL A 169 3.77 -4.00 -8.57
CA VAL A 169 4.41 -2.69 -8.61
C VAL A 169 5.88 -2.73 -9.05
N ASN A 170 6.54 -3.90 -8.97
CA ASN A 170 7.91 -4.12 -9.44
C ASN A 170 7.98 -4.26 -10.98
N GLY A 171 7.55 -3.22 -11.70
CA GLY A 171 7.69 -3.09 -13.15
C GLY A 171 8.73 -2.03 -13.51
N GLU A 172 8.85 -1.72 -14.80
CA GLU A 172 9.82 -0.73 -15.33
C GLU A 172 9.62 0.70 -14.78
N ASN A 173 8.46 1.00 -14.20
CA ASN A 173 8.17 2.24 -13.48
C ASN A 173 7.93 1.89 -12.01
N SER A 174 8.87 2.27 -11.14
CA SER A 174 8.77 2.12 -9.69
C SER A 174 7.36 2.45 -9.20
N GLY A 175 6.60 1.42 -8.77
CA GLY A 175 5.19 1.58 -8.46
C GLY A 175 4.93 2.14 -7.06
N ILE A 176 3.66 2.28 -6.75
CA ILE A 176 3.16 2.81 -5.48
C ILE A 176 2.35 1.72 -4.78
N LEU A 177 2.68 1.43 -3.53
CA LEU A 177 2.03 0.41 -2.71
C LEU A 177 1.29 1.05 -1.54
N LEU A 178 -0.02 0.89 -1.52
CA LEU A 178 -0.89 1.32 -0.42
C LEU A 178 -1.13 0.13 0.51
N LEU A 179 -0.84 0.30 1.79
CA LEU A 179 -0.90 -0.75 2.81
C LEU A 179 -1.89 -0.33 3.90
N ASP A 180 -3.00 -1.06 4.03
CA ASP A 180 -4.03 -0.80 5.05
C ASP A 180 -3.88 -1.80 6.20
N GLU A 181 -3.35 -1.34 7.34
CA GLU A 181 -3.15 -2.12 8.57
C GLU A 181 -2.44 -3.48 8.33
N PRO A 182 -1.26 -3.50 7.67
CA PRO A 182 -0.66 -4.76 7.18
C PRO A 182 -0.14 -5.69 8.29
N THR A 183 -0.21 -5.28 9.55
CA THR A 183 0.21 -6.10 10.71
C THR A 183 -0.90 -6.35 11.71
N ALA A 184 -2.15 -6.02 11.36
CA ALA A 184 -3.29 -6.28 12.24
C ALA A 184 -3.38 -7.79 12.55
N ALA A 185 -3.54 -8.13 13.84
CA ALA A 185 -3.65 -9.49 14.34
C ALA A 185 -2.44 -10.41 14.07
N LEU A 186 -1.24 -9.87 13.80
CA LEU A 186 -0.01 -10.63 13.66
C LEU A 186 0.77 -10.75 14.97
N GLY A 187 1.44 -11.88 15.17
CA GLY A 187 2.43 -12.05 16.23
C GLY A 187 3.73 -11.29 15.91
N TYR A 188 4.64 -11.26 16.89
CA TYR A 188 5.88 -10.49 16.81
C TYR A 188 6.75 -10.88 15.58
N GLU A 189 7.01 -12.18 15.40
CA GLU A 189 7.87 -12.67 14.30
C GLU A 189 7.29 -12.31 12.92
N GLN A 190 5.97 -12.47 12.75
CA GLN A 190 5.28 -12.12 11.50
C GLN A 190 5.34 -10.62 11.23
N THR A 191 5.18 -9.81 12.27
CA THR A 191 5.30 -8.35 12.18
C THR A 191 6.69 -7.96 11.68
N GLN A 192 7.77 -8.57 12.21
CA GLN A 192 9.14 -8.33 11.76
C GLN A 192 9.35 -8.73 10.28
N GLN A 193 8.75 -9.82 9.83
CA GLN A 193 8.81 -10.22 8.42
C GLN A 193 8.15 -9.19 7.50
N VAL A 194 6.96 -8.70 7.89
CA VAL A 194 6.24 -7.64 7.14
C VAL A 194 7.06 -6.34 7.12
N GLN A 195 7.61 -5.91 8.25
CA GLN A 195 8.50 -4.74 8.34
C GLN A 195 9.67 -4.85 7.38
N SER A 196 10.38 -5.98 7.44
CA SER A 196 11.54 -6.23 6.58
C SER A 196 11.18 -6.23 5.10
N LEU A 197 9.99 -6.73 4.75
CA LEU A 197 9.51 -6.74 3.37
C LEU A 197 9.18 -5.32 2.89
N ILE A 198 8.48 -4.51 3.69
CA ILE A 198 8.16 -3.11 3.35
C ILE A 198 9.45 -2.30 3.13
N ARG A 199 10.44 -2.42 4.01
CA ARG A 199 11.73 -1.72 3.84
C ARG A 199 12.45 -2.15 2.57
N ARG A 200 12.54 -3.46 2.29
CA ARG A 200 13.15 -3.95 1.04
C ARG A 200 12.45 -3.42 -0.20
N LEU A 201 11.13 -3.30 -0.19
CA LEU A 201 10.39 -2.71 -1.31
C LEU A 201 10.75 -1.25 -1.50
N ALA A 202 10.82 -0.48 -0.43
CA ALA A 202 11.25 0.92 -0.48
C ALA A 202 12.70 1.03 -0.99
N ASP A 203 13.62 0.19 -0.50
CA ASP A 203 15.02 0.15 -0.96
C ASP A 203 15.15 -0.22 -2.44
N GLN A 204 14.16 -0.93 -3.00
CA GLN A 204 14.04 -1.23 -4.44
C GLN A 204 13.36 -0.10 -5.24
N GLY A 205 13.04 1.02 -4.59
CA GLY A 205 12.45 2.20 -5.23
C GLY A 205 10.91 2.23 -5.23
N VAL A 206 10.22 1.28 -4.58
CA VAL A 206 8.75 1.34 -4.45
C VAL A 206 8.37 2.42 -3.45
N ALA A 207 7.44 3.31 -3.83
CA ALA A 207 6.83 4.26 -2.90
C ALA A 207 5.77 3.54 -2.06
N CYS A 208 5.86 3.58 -0.74
CA CYS A 208 4.94 2.90 0.16
C CYS A 208 4.15 3.90 1.00
N ILE A 209 2.83 3.75 1.08
CA ILE A 209 1.98 4.47 2.03
C ILE A 209 1.43 3.44 3.01
N LEU A 210 1.83 3.57 4.27
CA LEU A 210 1.47 2.66 5.35
C LEU A 210 0.43 3.30 6.26
N VAL A 211 -0.80 2.84 6.19
CA VAL A 211 -1.84 3.19 7.17
C VAL A 211 -1.75 2.23 8.33
N THR A 212 -1.59 2.76 9.53
CA THR A 212 -1.57 1.97 10.75
C THR A 212 -1.91 2.82 11.98
N HIS A 213 -2.39 2.17 13.05
CA HIS A 213 -2.50 2.75 14.39
C HIS A 213 -1.38 2.25 15.32
N ASN A 214 -0.50 1.37 14.83
CA ASN A 214 0.63 0.82 15.57
C ASN A 214 1.83 1.77 15.47
N LEU A 215 2.01 2.64 16.47
CA LEU A 215 3.12 3.61 16.51
C LEU A 215 4.50 2.94 16.47
N PRO A 216 4.80 1.88 17.24
CA PRO A 216 6.07 1.16 17.13
C PRO A 216 6.38 0.68 15.70
N LEU A 217 5.38 0.19 14.98
CA LEU A 217 5.54 -0.19 13.57
C LEU A 217 5.88 1.02 12.70
N ALA A 218 5.12 2.09 12.82
CA ALA A 218 5.33 3.31 12.03
C ALA A 218 6.73 3.90 12.27
N MET A 219 7.14 4.00 13.53
CA MET A 219 8.48 4.49 13.92
C MET A 219 9.63 3.61 13.41
N ALA A 220 9.39 2.28 13.30
CA ALA A 220 10.42 1.34 12.84
C ALA A 220 10.57 1.28 11.31
N VAL A 221 9.52 1.61 10.56
CA VAL A 221 9.45 1.31 9.12
C VAL A 221 9.35 2.57 8.25
N CYS A 222 8.71 3.65 8.75
CA CYS A 222 8.48 4.85 7.96
C CYS A 222 9.70 5.78 7.93
N ASP A 223 9.86 6.51 6.85
CA ASP A 223 10.83 7.60 6.74
C ASP A 223 10.20 8.91 7.23
N ARG A 224 8.89 9.07 6.98
CA ARG A 224 8.11 10.26 7.32
C ARG A 224 6.69 9.84 7.74
N ILE A 225 6.07 10.62 8.61
CA ILE A 225 4.74 10.37 9.13
C ILE A 225 3.85 11.59 8.88
N ALA A 226 2.73 11.37 8.20
CA ALA A 226 1.62 12.30 8.11
C ALA A 226 0.53 11.89 9.09
N VAL A 227 0.01 12.83 9.87
CA VAL A 227 -1.06 12.59 10.83
C VAL A 227 -2.34 13.25 10.37
N LEU A 228 -3.41 12.45 10.29
CA LEU A 228 -4.76 12.94 10.04
C LEU A 228 -5.55 13.06 11.35
N ASN A 229 -6.28 14.15 11.49
CA ASN A 229 -7.25 14.36 12.56
C ASN A 229 -8.50 15.02 11.96
N ARG A 230 -9.68 14.40 12.13
CA ARG A 230 -10.97 14.92 11.67
C ARG A 230 -10.98 15.38 10.22
N GLY A 231 -10.39 14.58 9.33
CA GLY A 231 -10.35 14.83 7.90
C GLY A 231 -9.28 15.84 7.45
N ARG A 232 -8.45 16.35 8.33
CA ARG A 232 -7.35 17.30 8.02
C ARG A 232 -5.99 16.69 8.29
N LYS A 233 -4.99 17.06 7.51
CA LYS A 233 -3.59 16.79 7.82
C LYS A 233 -3.13 17.77 8.90
N VAL A 234 -2.75 17.28 10.07
CA VAL A 234 -2.35 18.10 11.22
C VAL A 234 -0.85 18.09 11.48
N ALA A 235 -0.15 17.07 10.98
CA ALA A 235 1.31 17.01 11.02
C ALA A 235 1.85 16.26 9.80
N ASP A 236 3.11 16.54 9.44
CA ASP A 236 3.85 15.87 8.38
C ASP A 236 5.33 16.04 8.71
N VAL A 237 5.94 15.00 9.30
CA VAL A 237 7.26 15.08 9.94
C VAL A 237 8.13 13.87 9.62
N PRO A 238 9.45 14.05 9.42
CA PRO A 238 10.38 12.92 9.40
C PRO A 238 10.32 12.14 10.71
N VAL A 239 10.46 10.81 10.64
CA VAL A 239 10.49 9.97 11.84
C VAL A 239 11.65 10.34 12.77
N ALA A 240 12.80 10.75 12.19
CA ALA A 240 13.96 11.18 12.96
C ALA A 240 13.73 12.43 13.81
N ASP A 241 12.73 13.27 13.47
CA ASP A 241 12.44 14.55 14.10
C ASP A 241 11.23 14.52 15.04
N THR A 242 10.69 13.32 15.33
CA THR A 242 9.49 13.16 16.16
C THR A 242 9.61 11.99 17.14
N ASP A 243 8.72 11.97 18.11
CA ASP A 243 8.59 10.93 19.12
C ASP A 243 7.13 10.47 19.29
N ASN A 244 6.93 9.41 20.06
CA ASN A 244 5.61 8.84 20.32
C ASN A 244 4.65 9.84 20.98
N ASP A 245 5.14 10.66 21.90
CA ASP A 245 4.29 11.62 22.65
C ASP A 245 3.77 12.73 21.73
N GLN A 246 4.62 13.19 20.82
CA GLN A 246 4.24 14.16 19.81
C GLN A 246 3.21 13.58 18.84
N LEU A 247 3.42 12.35 18.35
CA LEU A 247 2.47 11.67 17.47
C LEU A 247 1.11 11.47 18.14
N VAL A 248 1.10 10.98 19.38
CA VAL A 248 -0.13 10.82 20.17
C VAL A 248 -0.82 12.17 20.35
N GLY A 249 -0.06 13.24 20.63
CA GLY A 249 -0.61 14.59 20.77
C GLY A 249 -1.35 15.07 19.51
N TRP A 250 -0.81 14.84 18.32
CA TRP A 250 -1.48 15.18 17.06
C TRP A 250 -2.66 14.25 16.75
N ILE A 251 -2.50 12.95 16.98
CA ILE A 251 -3.58 11.96 16.75
C ILE A 251 -4.81 12.28 17.59
N THR A 252 -4.62 12.62 18.87
CA THR A 252 -5.71 12.94 19.79
C THR A 252 -6.21 14.38 19.67
N GLY A 253 -5.48 15.26 19.00
CA GLY A 253 -5.78 16.69 18.92
C GLY A 253 -5.37 17.48 20.17
N ALA A 254 -4.60 16.89 21.09
CA ALA A 254 -4.03 17.56 22.25
C ALA A 254 -2.89 18.53 21.84
N ARG A 255 -2.24 18.29 20.70
CA ARG A 255 -1.23 19.16 20.10
C ARG A 255 -1.82 19.93 18.93
N PRO A 256 -1.55 21.24 18.79
CA PRO A 256 -2.05 22.03 17.67
C PRO A 256 -1.49 21.54 16.33
N SER A 257 -2.25 21.80 15.26
CA SER A 257 -1.81 21.52 13.90
C SER A 257 -0.52 22.30 13.56
N MET A 258 0.34 21.69 12.78
CA MET A 258 1.52 22.36 12.19
C MET A 258 1.14 23.27 11.00
N PHE A 259 -0.09 23.14 10.50
CA PHE A 259 -0.63 23.84 9.33
C PHE A 259 -1.79 24.77 9.73
N ALA A 260 -1.60 25.58 10.77
CA ALA A 260 -2.60 26.52 11.26
C ALA A 260 -2.65 27.80 10.40
#